data_a272c1cd916601b7ab087ec02087682f
#
_entry.id   a272c1cd916601b7ab087ec02087682f
#
_cell.length_a   1.000
_cell.length_b   1.000
_cell.length_c   1.000
_cell.angle_alpha   90.00
_cell.angle_beta   90.00
_cell.angle_gamma   90.00
#
_symmetry.space_group_name_H-M   'P 1'
#
loop_
_entity.id
_entity.type
_entity.pdbx_description
1 polymer ?
#
loop_
_entity_poly.entity_id
_entity_poly.type
_entity_poly.pdbx_seq_one_letter_code
_entity_poly.pdbx_strand_id
1 'polypeptide(L)'
;MLRVLFIGLPALTFALGIPLVLKLVPPNRFYGFRTTTSYSSADAWYQLNFATGLALVAAGVVAGLLVLFLSHGTLMLKPEVRYLAGIVLTGLITLAFLFPVVIYSNRW
;
A
#
# COMPACT_ATOMS: atom_id res chain seq x y z
N MET A 1 4.51 1.84 20.92
CA MET A 1 4.93 1.21 19.64
C MET A 1 3.75 0.83 18.75
N LEU A 2 2.80 0.05 19.26
CA LEU A 2 1.67 -0.39 18.43
C LEU A 2 0.83 0.78 17.90
N ARG A 3 0.61 1.81 18.71
CA ARG A 3 -0.16 2.98 18.27
C ARG A 3 0.51 3.70 17.09
N VAL A 4 1.83 3.80 17.13
CA VAL A 4 2.60 4.44 16.05
C VAL A 4 2.42 3.66 14.75
N LEU A 5 2.50 2.33 14.79
CA LEU A 5 2.29 1.49 13.63
C LEU A 5 0.83 1.54 13.15
N PHE A 6 -0.11 1.54 14.09
CA PHE A 6 -1.54 1.60 13.79
C PHE A 6 -1.90 2.84 12.95
N ILE A 7 -1.33 4.00 13.31
CA ILE A 7 -1.58 5.26 12.61
C ILE A 7 -0.61 5.41 11.43
N GLY A 8 0.63 5.03 11.62
CA GLY A 8 1.71 5.29 10.66
C GLY A 8 1.68 4.41 9.43
N LEU A 9 1.26 3.13 9.55
CA LEU A 9 1.28 2.22 8.40
C LEU A 9 0.35 2.65 7.27
N PRO A 10 -0.92 3.04 7.52
CA PRO A 10 -1.75 3.56 6.43
C PRO A 10 -1.16 4.82 5.79
N ALA A 11 -0.63 5.74 6.61
CA ALA A 11 -0.03 6.97 6.11
C ALA A 11 1.21 6.67 5.26
N LEU A 12 2.06 5.75 5.71
CA LEU A 12 3.25 5.33 4.95
C LEU A 12 2.87 4.66 3.64
N THR A 13 1.87 3.78 3.67
CA THR A 13 1.38 3.10 2.46
C THR A 13 0.91 4.11 1.43
N PHE A 14 0.13 5.08 1.86
CA PHE A 14 -0.33 6.17 1.00
C PHE A 14 0.85 6.96 0.43
N ALA A 15 1.78 7.37 1.30
CA ALA A 15 2.93 8.19 0.90
C ALA A 15 3.84 7.46 -0.09
N LEU A 16 4.04 6.14 0.08
CA LEU A 16 4.89 5.36 -0.82
C LEU A 16 4.28 5.25 -2.22
N GLY A 17 2.97 5.35 -2.34
CA GLY A 17 2.31 5.30 -3.64
C GLY A 17 2.44 6.59 -4.44
N ILE A 18 2.60 7.74 -3.79
CA ILE A 18 2.58 9.03 -4.47
C ILE A 18 3.70 9.19 -5.52
N PRO A 19 4.98 8.93 -5.20
CA PRO A 19 6.03 9.07 -6.22
C PRO A 19 5.85 8.13 -7.40
N LEU A 20 5.30 6.93 -7.16
CA LEU A 20 5.07 5.96 -8.23
C LEU A 20 3.94 6.42 -9.17
N VAL A 21 2.87 6.99 -8.61
CA VAL A 21 1.77 7.55 -9.42
C VAL A 21 2.25 8.71 -10.26
N LEU A 22 3.13 9.55 -9.69
CA LEU A 22 3.67 10.71 -10.39
C LEU A 22 4.79 10.36 -11.37
N LYS A 23 5.16 9.08 -11.45
CA LYS A 23 6.22 8.58 -12.35
C LYS A 23 7.57 9.24 -12.08
N LEU A 24 7.85 9.54 -10.80
CA LEU A 24 9.09 10.18 -10.37
C LEU A 24 10.21 9.18 -10.07
N VAL A 25 9.90 7.89 -10.01
CA VAL A 25 10.85 6.84 -9.61
C VAL A 25 11.35 6.12 -10.84
N PRO A 26 12.61 6.34 -11.28
CA PRO A 26 13.19 5.60 -12.39
C PRO A 26 13.54 4.17 -11.96
N PRO A 27 13.84 3.26 -12.90
CA PRO A 27 14.25 1.90 -12.56
C PRO A 27 15.41 1.92 -11.56
N ASN A 28 15.30 1.13 -10.48
CA ASN A 28 16.29 1.09 -9.41
C ASN A 28 16.19 -0.22 -8.64
N ARG A 29 17.10 -0.43 -7.67
CA ARG A 29 17.18 -1.68 -6.89
C ARG A 29 16.40 -1.63 -5.58
N PHE A 30 15.87 -0.49 -5.17
CA PHE A 30 15.44 -0.31 -3.78
C PHE A 30 13.95 -0.04 -3.63
N TYR A 31 13.29 0.51 -4.64
CA TYR A 31 11.94 1.03 -4.47
C TYR A 31 11.11 0.79 -5.73
N GLY A 32 9.90 0.31 -5.54
CA GLY A 32 8.92 0.13 -6.60
C GLY A 32 8.62 -1.35 -6.87
N PHE A 33 7.78 -1.59 -7.86
CA PHE A 33 7.45 -2.93 -8.34
C PHE A 33 8.59 -3.42 -9.22
N ARG A 34 9.39 -4.34 -8.71
CA ARG A 34 10.65 -4.78 -9.32
C ARG A 34 10.57 -6.26 -9.69
N THR A 35 10.30 -6.52 -10.94
CA THR A 35 10.24 -7.87 -11.50
C THR A 35 10.97 -7.88 -12.84
N THR A 36 11.21 -9.08 -13.37
CA THR A 36 11.77 -9.21 -14.71
C THR A 36 10.93 -8.43 -15.73
N THR A 37 9.60 -8.47 -15.60
CA THR A 37 8.69 -7.76 -16.49
C THR A 37 8.85 -6.25 -16.36
N SER A 38 8.93 -5.72 -15.12
CA SER A 38 9.06 -4.28 -14.92
C SER A 38 10.39 -3.73 -15.44
N TYR A 39 11.45 -4.55 -15.43
CA TYR A 39 12.74 -4.15 -15.96
C TYR A 39 12.88 -4.37 -17.46
N SER A 40 11.88 -4.95 -18.11
CA SER A 40 11.98 -5.32 -19.54
C SER A 40 12.05 -4.09 -20.47
N SER A 41 11.47 -2.97 -20.04
CA SER A 41 11.54 -1.71 -20.78
C SER A 41 11.21 -0.55 -19.85
N ALA A 42 11.55 0.68 -20.27
CA ALA A 42 11.18 1.88 -19.51
C ALA A 42 9.66 2.01 -19.42
N ASP A 43 8.94 1.69 -20.51
CA ASP A 43 7.49 1.76 -20.54
C ASP A 43 6.87 0.77 -19.53
N ALA A 44 7.35 -0.48 -19.53
CA ALA A 44 6.90 -1.49 -18.58
C ALA A 44 7.15 -1.04 -17.14
N TRP A 45 8.33 -0.50 -16.85
CA TRP A 45 8.65 0.00 -15.51
C TRP A 45 7.65 1.06 -15.05
N TYR A 46 7.46 2.10 -15.84
CA TYR A 46 6.62 3.22 -15.43
C TYR A 46 5.15 2.84 -15.36
N GLN A 47 4.66 2.00 -16.28
CA GLN A 47 3.26 1.57 -16.25
C GLN A 47 2.96 0.65 -15.06
N LEU A 48 3.82 -0.32 -14.79
CA LEU A 48 3.64 -1.23 -13.68
C LEU A 48 3.79 -0.51 -12.34
N ASN A 49 4.73 0.43 -12.24
CA ASN A 49 4.90 1.19 -11.01
C ASN A 49 3.79 2.23 -10.82
N PHE A 50 3.24 2.78 -11.90
CA PHE A 50 2.04 3.61 -11.80
C PHE A 50 0.88 2.81 -11.22
N ALA A 51 0.62 1.60 -11.72
CA ALA A 51 -0.42 0.73 -11.20
C ALA A 51 -0.18 0.38 -9.73
N THR A 52 1.08 0.08 -9.37
CA THR A 52 1.46 -0.18 -7.97
C THR A 52 1.19 1.05 -7.10
N GLY A 53 1.54 2.24 -7.59
CA GLY A 53 1.29 3.49 -6.89
C GLY A 53 -0.20 3.72 -6.63
N LEU A 54 -1.03 3.50 -7.65
CA LEU A 54 -2.48 3.62 -7.48
C LEU A 54 -3.00 2.63 -6.43
N ALA A 55 -2.49 1.39 -6.45
CA ALA A 55 -2.87 0.38 -5.47
C ALA A 55 -2.48 0.82 -4.05
N LEU A 56 -1.27 1.35 -3.87
CA LEU A 56 -0.80 1.80 -2.55
C LEU A 56 -1.58 3.02 -2.05
N VAL A 57 -1.87 3.98 -2.93
CA VAL A 57 -2.66 5.15 -2.55
C VAL A 57 -4.06 4.72 -2.13
N ALA A 58 -4.71 3.86 -2.93
CA ALA A 58 -6.06 3.36 -2.62
C ALA A 58 -6.05 2.55 -1.32
N ALA A 59 -5.07 1.66 -1.14
CA ALA A 59 -4.93 0.86 0.08
C ALA A 59 -4.73 1.76 1.30
N GLY A 60 -3.89 2.79 1.18
CA GLY A 60 -3.65 3.73 2.26
C GLY A 60 -4.91 4.50 2.66
N VAL A 61 -5.71 4.93 1.68
CA VAL A 61 -6.98 5.62 1.96
C VAL A 61 -7.96 4.69 2.68
N VAL A 62 -8.14 3.47 2.17
CA VAL A 62 -9.07 2.50 2.77
C VAL A 62 -8.61 2.13 4.18
N ALA A 63 -7.32 1.83 4.34
CA ALA A 63 -6.77 1.48 5.65
C ALA A 63 -6.86 2.66 6.62
N GLY A 64 -6.62 3.88 6.14
CA GLY A 64 -6.75 5.08 6.95
C GLY A 64 -8.16 5.30 7.46
N LEU A 65 -9.16 5.10 6.60
CA LEU A 65 -10.56 5.18 7.00
C LEU A 65 -10.91 4.12 8.03
N LEU A 66 -10.40 2.90 7.86
CA LEU A 66 -10.60 1.82 8.82
C LEU A 66 -9.98 2.16 10.18
N VAL A 67 -8.77 2.72 10.17
CA VAL A 67 -8.09 3.14 11.40
C VAL A 67 -8.90 4.23 12.11
N LEU A 68 -9.44 5.20 11.38
CA LEU A 68 -10.31 6.22 11.95
C LEU A 68 -11.56 5.59 12.58
N PHE A 69 -12.18 4.63 11.90
CA PHE A 69 -13.34 3.91 12.44
C PHE A 69 -12.98 3.18 13.74
N LEU A 70 -11.86 2.46 13.74
CA LEU A 70 -11.42 1.72 14.93
C LEU A 70 -11.04 2.66 16.08
N SER A 71 -10.50 3.84 15.78
CA SER A 71 -10.06 4.78 16.81
C SER A 71 -11.21 5.51 17.50
N HIS A 72 -12.41 5.54 16.90
CA HIS A 72 -13.57 6.20 17.50
C HIS A 72 -14.18 5.44 18.68
N GLY A 73 -13.67 4.27 19.03
CA GLY A 73 -14.07 3.59 20.25
C GLY A 73 -15.49 3.03 20.27
N THR A 74 -16.16 2.94 19.12
CA THR A 74 -17.50 2.35 19.02
C THR A 74 -17.49 0.84 19.23
N LEU A 75 -16.31 0.21 19.09
CA LEU A 75 -16.12 -1.20 19.37
C LEU A 75 -15.55 -1.34 20.79
N MET A 76 -16.12 -2.23 21.58
CA MET A 76 -15.69 -2.46 22.97
C MET A 76 -14.46 -3.37 23.02
N LEU A 77 -13.41 -2.97 22.27
CA LEU A 77 -12.14 -3.72 22.20
C LEU A 77 -11.09 -3.03 23.08
N LYS A 78 -10.21 -3.84 23.66
CA LYS A 78 -9.02 -3.32 24.34
C LYS A 78 -8.14 -2.58 23.33
N PRO A 79 -7.42 -1.52 23.78
CA PRO A 79 -6.56 -0.75 22.86
C PRO A 79 -5.56 -1.61 22.10
N GLU A 80 -4.90 -2.60 22.76
CA GLU A 80 -3.93 -3.47 22.10
C GLU A 80 -4.57 -4.29 20.98
N VAL A 81 -5.76 -4.84 21.22
CA VAL A 81 -6.50 -5.63 20.21
C VAL A 81 -6.86 -4.74 19.03
N ARG A 82 -7.31 -3.53 19.30
CA ARG A 82 -7.68 -2.56 18.27
C ARG A 82 -6.48 -2.19 17.41
N TYR A 83 -5.33 -1.92 18.03
CA TYR A 83 -4.11 -1.57 17.31
C TYR A 83 -3.62 -2.73 16.47
N LEU A 84 -3.59 -3.95 17.01
CA LEU A 84 -3.17 -5.14 16.27
C LEU A 84 -4.11 -5.42 15.11
N ALA A 85 -5.41 -5.30 15.34
CA ALA A 85 -6.41 -5.49 14.27
C ALA A 85 -6.19 -4.50 13.13
N GLY A 86 -5.96 -3.23 13.45
CA GLY A 86 -5.69 -2.21 12.45
C GLY A 86 -4.43 -2.47 11.65
N ILE A 87 -3.34 -2.89 12.33
CA ILE A 87 -2.06 -3.21 11.69
C ILE A 87 -2.24 -4.39 10.73
N VAL A 88 -2.85 -5.48 11.19
CA VAL A 88 -3.06 -6.67 10.37
C VAL A 88 -3.96 -6.35 9.18
N LEU A 89 -5.05 -5.63 9.41
CA LEU A 89 -5.98 -5.27 8.34
C LEU A 89 -5.35 -4.33 7.32
N THR A 90 -4.49 -3.42 7.74
CA THR A 90 -3.73 -2.56 6.81
C THR A 90 -2.87 -3.41 5.89
N GLY A 91 -2.16 -4.40 6.43
CA GLY A 91 -1.36 -5.33 5.63
C GLY A 91 -2.21 -6.12 4.64
N LEU A 92 -3.33 -6.66 5.10
CA LEU A 92 -4.24 -7.44 4.24
C LEU A 92 -4.85 -6.59 3.15
N ILE A 93 -5.26 -5.36 3.46
CA ILE A 93 -5.83 -4.42 2.49
C ILE A 93 -4.77 -4.09 1.43
N THR A 94 -3.54 -3.82 1.85
CA THR A 94 -2.45 -3.52 0.93
C THR A 94 -2.19 -4.69 -0.01
N LEU A 95 -2.13 -5.91 0.51
CA LEU A 95 -1.96 -7.11 -0.32
C LEU A 95 -3.11 -7.29 -1.29
N ALA A 96 -4.35 -7.05 -0.84
CA ALA A 96 -5.53 -7.16 -1.69
C ALA A 96 -5.50 -6.18 -2.86
N PHE A 97 -5.05 -4.95 -2.63
CA PHE A 97 -4.94 -3.95 -3.70
C PHE A 97 -3.75 -4.22 -4.62
N LEU A 98 -2.68 -4.85 -4.11
CA LEU A 98 -1.52 -5.18 -4.94
C LEU A 98 -1.75 -6.43 -5.80
N PHE A 99 -2.67 -7.30 -5.42
CA PHE A 99 -2.94 -8.53 -6.18
C PHE A 99 -3.29 -8.28 -7.64
N PRO A 100 -4.19 -7.33 -7.98
CA PRO A 100 -4.48 -7.02 -9.39
C PRO A 100 -3.25 -6.53 -10.17
N VAL A 101 -2.30 -5.87 -9.50
CA VAL A 101 -1.07 -5.40 -10.14
C VAL A 101 -0.23 -6.60 -10.59
N VAL A 102 -0.15 -7.64 -9.76
CA VAL A 102 0.59 -8.87 -10.11
C VAL A 102 -0.04 -9.52 -11.33
N ILE A 103 -1.38 -9.62 -11.36
CA ILE A 103 -2.11 -10.18 -12.50
C ILE A 103 -1.86 -9.32 -13.75
N TYR A 104 -1.91 -8.01 -13.62
CA TYR A 104 -1.67 -7.08 -14.73
C TYR A 104 -0.25 -7.26 -15.28
N SER A 105 0.75 -7.42 -14.39
CA SER A 105 2.14 -7.60 -14.82
C SER A 105 2.33 -8.89 -15.64
N ASN A 106 1.55 -9.93 -15.34
CA ASN A 106 1.64 -11.20 -16.05
C ASN A 106 1.09 -11.13 -17.48
N ARG A 107 0.40 -10.05 -17.82
CA ARG A 107 -0.18 -9.84 -19.16
C ARG A 107 0.68 -8.95 -20.05
N TRP A 108 1.82 -8.49 -19.53
CA TRP A 108 2.79 -7.74 -20.30
C TRP A 108 3.64 -8.70 -21.12
#